data_f5567e1742c41775f7745bf5e7726390
#
_entry.id   f5567e1742c41775f7745bf5e7726390
#
_cell.length_a   1.000
_cell.length_b   1.000
_cell.length_c   1.000
_cell.angle_alpha   90.00
_cell.angle_beta   90.00
_cell.angle_gamma   90.00
#
_symmetry.space_group_name_H-M   'P 1'
#
loop_
_entity.id
_entity.type
_entity.pdbx_description
1 polymer ?
#
loop_
_entity_poly.entity_id
_entity_poly.type
_entity_poly.pdbx_seq_one_letter_code
_entity_poly.pdbx_strand_id
1 'polypeptide(L)'
;MVVRNGNVYIKSNNSLSVEVVDDTSNIEFIDGHYQKIGKEHLNEYQFDFSKIDNHRLKKKYASIMNPFSSLRAGFLKVLNYPLLKKFLFIGFFLAGLFIMYSTSSIAATLQFHQEDFIQSDPHYLIIEKGKNTDEDYSNYQNSPDVLYVLPGKSEVSFQFLVKDYYQTLDFNDGKLTGSLVSLSMLKKSDLIKGKMPTNNREIVIDQLVATRLMNAYSSYQMVGIIDIDDFLGRVVSVNHLGDFKIVGITNQVSPNIYVAQEMMVPIILNSNLKNDSSASESKDLIAYSLYQDKITIKKGRAPINDNEIIVNINNESTMPLNKEIKISEHDSRVVVGYYTSVDGYSYYFTTDKAILSNYLEKNKYLAIYTNHEKKVLSTFQEKKVNIYSSYDRSLKEYQEKKKENRKTTLIVSGIILAISFIEIFLMIRSSFLSRVKEIGIYRAIGIKITDIYLMFSGEIIAITTLVEIPGLLLMAYILDVLSKVKILSKMIFISPTLILVSILLVYLFNLLFGLFPIYFTVRKRPAEILSRYDVD
;
A
#
# COMPACT_ATOMS: atom_id res chain seq x y z
N MET A 1 20.22 13.59 84.56
CA MET A 1 19.92 12.35 83.88
C MET A 1 19.97 11.23 84.88
N VAL A 2 18.88 10.47 85.13
CA VAL A 2 18.83 9.36 86.03
C VAL A 2 18.28 8.16 85.29
N VAL A 3 19.00 7.03 85.30
CA VAL A 3 18.54 5.77 84.71
C VAL A 3 17.96 4.90 85.83
N ARG A 4 16.66 4.49 85.77
CA ARG A 4 16.00 3.56 86.68
C ARG A 4 15.22 2.54 85.88
N ASN A 5 15.46 1.29 86.11
CA ASN A 5 14.74 0.13 85.49
C ASN A 5 14.76 0.15 83.97
N GLY A 6 15.90 0.54 83.37
CA GLY A 6 16.03 0.63 81.92
C GLY A 6 15.48 1.93 81.24
N ASN A 7 14.78 2.75 82.03
CA ASN A 7 14.26 4.03 81.49
C ASN A 7 15.19 5.20 81.89
N VAL A 8 15.39 6.13 80.97
CA VAL A 8 16.20 7.33 81.14
C VAL A 8 15.28 8.49 81.48
N TYR A 9 15.51 9.13 82.66
CA TYR A 9 14.76 10.30 83.10
C TYR A 9 15.61 11.54 82.96
N ILE A 10 15.14 12.54 82.22
CA ILE A 10 15.81 13.83 82.06
C ILE A 10 15.02 14.90 82.79
N LYS A 11 15.62 15.57 83.76
CA LYS A 11 15.01 16.71 84.44
C LYS A 11 15.60 18.01 83.89
N SER A 12 14.77 18.85 83.27
CA SER A 12 15.12 20.20 82.92
C SER A 12 14.79 21.17 84.05
N ASN A 13 15.62 22.17 84.27
CA ASN A 13 15.40 23.16 85.34
C ASN A 13 14.19 24.07 85.12
N ASN A 14 13.60 24.07 83.92
CA ASN A 14 12.51 24.99 83.56
C ASN A 14 11.22 24.28 83.05
N SER A 15 11.11 23.00 83.11
CA SER A 15 9.86 22.29 82.73
C SER A 15 9.38 21.31 83.79
N LEU A 16 8.10 21.34 84.03
CA LEU A 16 7.40 20.45 84.95
C LEU A 16 7.04 19.06 84.32
N SER A 17 7.47 18.79 83.11
CA SER A 17 7.21 17.54 82.40
C SER A 17 8.42 16.61 82.44
N VAL A 18 8.25 15.38 82.80
CA VAL A 18 9.24 14.31 82.73
C VAL A 18 8.81 13.37 81.61
N GLU A 19 9.57 13.28 80.56
CA GLU A 19 9.33 12.34 79.47
C GLU A 19 10.13 11.06 79.69
N VAL A 20 9.51 9.90 79.47
CA VAL A 20 10.18 8.60 79.53
C VAL A 20 10.76 8.33 78.15
N VAL A 21 12.06 8.13 78.11
CA VAL A 21 12.80 7.82 76.90
C VAL A 21 12.97 6.30 76.80
N ASP A 22 12.48 5.73 75.75
CA ASP A 22 12.61 4.31 75.42
C ASP A 22 13.61 4.05 74.28
N ASP A 23 13.78 2.79 73.87
CA ASP A 23 14.73 2.38 72.83
C ASP A 23 14.44 2.98 71.43
N THR A 24 13.26 3.59 71.24
CA THR A 24 12.88 4.23 69.98
C THR A 24 13.10 5.74 69.99
N SER A 25 13.50 6.31 71.13
CA SER A 25 13.65 7.73 71.34
C SER A 25 15.06 8.21 70.95
N ASN A 26 15.16 9.18 70.06
CA ASN A 26 16.40 9.87 69.73
C ASN A 26 16.67 10.99 70.77
N ILE A 27 17.76 10.87 71.48
CA ILE A 27 18.18 11.89 72.49
C ILE A 27 19.21 12.82 71.85
N GLU A 28 18.81 14.06 71.71
CA GLU A 28 19.71 15.12 71.23
C GLU A 28 20.05 16.08 72.41
N PHE A 29 21.33 16.24 72.73
CA PHE A 29 21.77 17.19 73.75
C PHE A 29 21.89 18.59 73.12
N ILE A 30 21.02 19.51 73.53
CA ILE A 30 20.98 20.86 73.02
C ILE A 30 21.46 21.80 74.14
N ASP A 31 22.50 22.58 73.87
CA ASP A 31 22.96 23.61 74.78
C ASP A 31 21.93 24.77 74.83
N GLY A 32 21.75 25.41 75.95
CA GLY A 32 20.61 26.22 76.36
C GLY A 32 20.21 27.43 75.50
N HIS A 33 20.63 27.48 74.26
CA HIS A 33 20.26 28.50 73.28
C HIS A 33 19.56 27.96 72.02
N TYR A 34 19.03 26.77 72.06
CA TYR A 34 18.31 26.22 70.91
C TYR A 34 16.97 26.93 70.69
N GLN A 35 16.84 27.64 69.59
CA GLN A 35 15.57 28.07 69.06
C GLN A 35 15.20 27.14 67.89
N LYS A 36 14.04 26.51 67.97
CA LYS A 36 13.47 25.69 66.88
C LYS A 36 13.24 26.61 65.70
N ILE A 37 14.12 26.55 64.71
CA ILE A 37 14.00 27.33 63.47
C ILE A 37 12.82 26.77 62.66
N GLY A 38 11.72 27.51 62.54
CA GLY A 38 10.57 27.14 61.70
C GLY A 38 10.97 27.18 60.23
N LYS A 39 10.21 26.47 59.39
CA LYS A 39 10.41 26.45 57.93
C LYS A 39 10.47 27.83 57.32
N GLU A 40 9.87 28.83 57.93
CA GLU A 40 9.85 30.24 57.49
C GLU A 40 11.25 30.88 57.59
N HIS A 41 12.04 30.58 58.62
CA HIS A 41 13.39 31.06 58.78
C HIS A 41 14.42 30.35 57.87
N LEU A 42 14.15 29.11 57.42
CA LEU A 42 15.03 28.45 56.45
C LEU A 42 15.04 29.15 55.09
N ASN A 43 13.98 29.87 54.74
CA ASN A 43 13.91 30.65 53.50
C ASN A 43 14.70 31.96 53.57
N GLU A 44 15.03 32.48 54.80
CA GLU A 44 15.87 33.67 54.99
C GLU A 44 17.36 33.33 54.89
N TYR A 45 17.76 32.09 55.15
CA TYR A 45 19.14 31.63 54.95
C TYR A 45 19.38 31.30 53.45
N GLN A 46 19.43 32.34 52.64
CA GLN A 46 19.97 32.22 51.29
C GLN A 46 21.48 32.15 51.39
N PHE A 47 22.04 30.93 51.43
CA PHE A 47 23.48 30.77 51.25
C PHE A 47 23.83 31.18 49.82
N ASP A 48 24.53 32.30 49.71
CA ASP A 48 24.99 32.83 48.45
C ASP A 48 26.21 32.04 47.96
N PHE A 49 25.96 31.01 47.16
CA PHE A 49 27.03 30.20 46.55
C PHE A 49 27.97 31.01 45.65
N SER A 50 27.61 32.24 45.26
CA SER A 50 28.49 33.10 44.46
C SER A 50 29.68 33.64 45.29
N LYS A 51 29.58 33.67 46.64
CA LYS A 51 30.63 34.06 47.56
C LYS A 51 31.65 32.97 47.84
N ILE A 52 31.46 31.75 47.38
CA ILE A 52 32.48 30.71 47.42
C ILE A 52 33.50 31.07 46.35
N ASP A 53 34.68 31.43 46.77
CA ASP A 53 35.76 31.82 45.88
C ASP A 53 36.24 30.66 45.03
N ASN A 54 35.68 30.61 43.81
CA ASN A 54 35.97 29.58 42.81
C ASN A 54 37.36 29.74 42.16
N HIS A 55 38.17 30.74 42.57
CA HIS A 55 39.41 31.03 41.92
C HIS A 55 40.52 29.96 42.06
N ARG A 56 40.36 28.99 42.93
CA ARG A 56 41.32 27.89 43.08
C ARG A 56 41.03 26.63 42.34
N LEU A 57 39.83 26.50 41.75
CA LEU A 57 39.48 25.34 40.95
C LEU A 57 39.79 25.60 39.47
N LYS A 58 41.09 25.48 39.10
CA LYS A 58 41.47 25.43 37.70
C LYS A 58 40.57 24.43 36.98
N LYS A 59 39.99 24.84 35.84
CA LYS A 59 39.03 24.21 34.94
C LYS A 59 39.33 22.77 34.49
N LYS A 60 39.82 21.88 35.29
CA LYS A 60 40.10 20.48 34.97
C LYS A 60 39.41 19.52 35.95
N TYR A 61 38.12 19.76 36.25
CA TYR A 61 37.32 18.66 36.72
C TYR A 61 36.86 17.89 35.49
N ALA A 62 37.54 16.78 35.23
CA ALA A 62 37.04 15.79 34.32
C ALA A 62 35.63 15.41 34.80
N SER A 63 34.68 15.31 33.88
CA SER A 63 33.38 14.67 34.15
C SER A 63 33.69 13.31 34.79
N ILE A 64 33.03 12.98 35.91
CA ILE A 64 33.20 11.71 36.61
C ILE A 64 32.65 10.59 35.71
N MET A 65 31.69 10.92 34.84
CA MET A 65 31.03 10.01 33.92
C MET A 65 31.50 10.21 32.48
N ASN A 66 32.10 9.16 31.92
CA ASN A 66 32.33 9.06 30.49
C ASN A 66 31.04 8.54 29.82
N PRO A 67 30.64 8.99 28.61
CA PRO A 67 29.46 8.47 27.90
C PRO A 67 29.41 6.95 27.80
N PHE A 68 30.56 6.31 27.55
CA PHE A 68 30.63 4.85 27.46
C PHE A 68 30.41 4.16 28.82
N SER A 69 30.97 4.71 29.91
CA SER A 69 30.74 4.19 31.26
C SER A 69 29.28 4.37 31.71
N SER A 70 28.65 5.47 31.30
CA SER A 70 27.24 5.75 31.52
C SER A 70 26.33 4.76 30.80
N LEU A 71 26.61 4.45 29.55
CA LEU A 71 25.88 3.41 28.79
C LEU A 71 26.01 2.06 29.49
N ARG A 72 27.24 1.62 29.78
CA ARG A 72 27.48 0.35 30.48
C ARG A 72 26.72 0.27 31.81
N ALA A 73 26.80 1.34 32.60
CA ALA A 73 26.08 1.42 33.89
C ALA A 73 24.56 1.36 33.68
N GLY A 74 24.02 2.03 32.65
CA GLY A 74 22.62 1.98 32.28
C GLY A 74 22.15 0.55 31.93
N PHE A 75 22.89 -0.16 31.09
CA PHE A 75 22.60 -1.54 30.73
C PHE A 75 22.61 -2.47 31.94
N LEU A 76 23.66 -2.43 32.77
CA LEU A 76 23.75 -3.26 33.98
C LEU A 76 22.61 -2.95 34.96
N LYS A 77 22.21 -1.69 35.09
CA LYS A 77 21.16 -1.25 35.97
C LYS A 77 19.80 -1.77 35.52
N VAL A 78 19.48 -1.66 34.22
CA VAL A 78 18.21 -2.14 33.62
C VAL A 78 18.07 -3.65 33.75
N LEU A 79 19.16 -4.40 33.52
CA LEU A 79 19.15 -5.86 33.68
C LEU A 79 18.88 -6.27 35.14
N ASN A 80 19.37 -5.50 36.11
CA ASN A 80 19.22 -5.76 37.54
C ASN A 80 17.96 -5.12 38.17
N TYR A 81 17.00 -4.66 37.37
CA TYR A 81 15.74 -4.13 37.89
C TYR A 81 14.97 -5.20 38.69
N PRO A 82 14.36 -4.83 39.82
CA PRO A 82 13.46 -5.71 40.53
C PRO A 82 12.26 -6.09 39.67
N LEU A 83 11.65 -7.26 39.95
CA LEU A 83 10.54 -7.82 39.15
C LEU A 83 9.41 -6.82 38.92
N LEU A 84 9.01 -6.06 39.96
CA LEU A 84 7.96 -5.03 39.82
C LEU A 84 8.32 -3.95 38.77
N LYS A 85 9.59 -3.54 38.64
CA LYS A 85 10.00 -2.60 37.62
C LYS A 85 10.09 -3.24 36.22
N LYS A 86 10.31 -4.56 36.15
CA LYS A 86 10.30 -5.29 34.87
C LYS A 86 8.91 -5.35 34.22
N PHE A 87 7.83 -5.18 34.99
CA PHE A 87 6.50 -5.02 34.38
C PHE A 87 6.38 -3.79 33.46
N LEU A 88 7.14 -2.73 33.72
CA LEU A 88 7.23 -1.58 32.81
C LEU A 88 7.79 -1.96 31.43
N PHE A 89 8.57 -3.04 31.35
CA PHE A 89 9.12 -3.51 30.07
C PHE A 89 8.02 -3.96 29.09
N ILE A 90 6.91 -4.50 29.61
CA ILE A 90 5.77 -4.93 28.78
C ILE A 90 5.24 -3.71 28.00
N GLY A 91 5.06 -2.58 28.68
CA GLY A 91 4.57 -1.39 28.02
C GLY A 91 5.57 -0.81 27.00
N PHE A 92 6.87 -0.71 27.32
CA PHE A 92 7.88 -0.30 26.34
C PHE A 92 7.91 -1.22 25.12
N PHE A 93 7.77 -2.53 25.35
CA PHE A 93 7.72 -3.50 24.26
C PHE A 93 6.48 -3.30 23.39
N LEU A 94 5.30 -3.12 23.99
CA LEU A 94 4.05 -2.83 23.27
C LEU A 94 4.12 -1.50 22.52
N ALA A 95 4.70 -0.47 23.12
CA ALA A 95 4.92 0.81 22.44
C ALA A 95 5.78 0.64 21.19
N GLY A 96 6.86 -0.14 21.25
CA GLY A 96 7.69 -0.47 20.08
C GLY A 96 6.89 -1.17 18.97
N LEU A 97 6.01 -2.12 19.33
CA LEU A 97 5.08 -2.77 18.38
C LEU A 97 4.19 -1.73 17.68
N PHE A 98 3.54 -0.87 18.44
CA PHE A 98 2.59 0.11 17.89
C PHE A 98 3.26 1.21 17.09
N ILE A 99 4.47 1.64 17.46
CA ILE A 99 5.24 2.62 16.69
C ILE A 99 5.60 2.05 15.32
N MET A 100 6.09 0.81 15.26
CA MET A 100 6.42 0.18 13.98
C MET A 100 5.18 -0.02 13.11
N TYR A 101 4.07 -0.45 13.67
CA TYR A 101 2.80 -0.55 12.96
C TYR A 101 2.36 0.80 12.39
N SER A 102 2.38 1.85 13.21
CA SER A 102 1.94 3.20 12.80
C SER A 102 2.83 3.78 11.71
N THR A 103 4.17 3.66 11.86
CA THR A 103 5.12 4.14 10.84
C THR A 103 4.99 3.37 9.52
N SER A 104 4.78 2.05 9.57
CA SER A 104 4.52 1.21 8.40
C SER A 104 3.23 1.62 7.68
N SER A 105 2.14 1.79 8.43
CA SER A 105 0.84 2.20 7.87
C SER A 105 0.90 3.60 7.24
N ILE A 106 1.59 4.54 7.88
CA ILE A 106 1.80 5.88 7.32
C ILE A 106 2.63 5.79 6.04
N ALA A 107 3.73 5.04 6.05
CA ALA A 107 4.61 4.88 4.89
C ALA A 107 3.88 4.21 3.71
N ALA A 108 2.99 3.24 3.95
CA ALA A 108 2.17 2.60 2.92
C ALA A 108 1.28 3.62 2.17
N THR A 109 0.78 4.64 2.86
CA THR A 109 -0.03 5.69 2.21
C THR A 109 0.77 6.56 1.24
N LEU A 110 2.09 6.60 1.38
CA LEU A 110 2.98 7.39 0.52
C LEU A 110 3.39 6.61 -0.74
N GLN A 111 3.23 5.28 -0.75
CA GLN A 111 3.56 4.45 -1.91
C GLN A 111 2.58 4.71 -3.05
N PHE A 112 3.11 4.81 -4.25
CA PHE A 112 2.34 4.99 -5.49
C PHE A 112 2.58 3.77 -6.38
N HIS A 113 1.50 3.03 -6.65
CA HIS A 113 1.54 1.85 -7.51
C HIS A 113 0.67 2.10 -8.74
N GLN A 114 1.30 2.25 -9.90
CA GLN A 114 0.61 2.46 -11.16
C GLN A 114 -0.29 1.27 -11.51
N GLU A 115 0.10 0.08 -11.12
CA GLU A 115 -0.63 -1.19 -11.32
C GLU A 115 -2.04 -1.17 -10.73
N ASP A 116 -2.28 -0.35 -9.68
CA ASP A 116 -3.55 -0.31 -8.97
C ASP A 116 -4.66 0.40 -9.73
N PHE A 117 -4.33 1.32 -10.63
CA PHE A 117 -5.33 2.13 -11.34
C PHE A 117 -5.26 2.03 -12.85
N ILE A 118 -4.13 1.63 -13.43
CA ILE A 118 -3.98 1.56 -14.88
C ILE A 118 -4.88 0.43 -15.44
N GLN A 119 -5.90 0.79 -16.19
CA GLN A 119 -6.82 -0.17 -16.79
C GLN A 119 -6.57 -0.35 -18.29
N SER A 120 -6.01 0.67 -18.95
CA SER A 120 -5.69 0.69 -20.37
C SER A 120 -4.34 1.34 -20.62
N ASP A 121 -3.80 1.15 -21.81
CA ASP A 121 -2.57 1.83 -22.24
C ASP A 121 -2.72 3.35 -22.16
N PRO A 122 -1.73 4.08 -21.59
CA PRO A 122 -1.79 5.54 -21.46
C PRO A 122 -1.94 6.31 -22.77
N HIS A 123 -1.50 5.72 -23.89
CA HIS A 123 -1.57 6.33 -25.21
C HIS A 123 -2.99 6.30 -25.83
N TYR A 124 -3.95 5.66 -25.15
CA TYR A 124 -5.33 5.64 -25.60
C TYR A 124 -6.14 6.83 -25.10
N LEU A 125 -6.76 7.52 -26.06
CA LEU A 125 -7.81 8.49 -25.83
C LEU A 125 -9.16 7.88 -26.25
N ILE A 126 -10.16 8.04 -25.42
CA ILE A 126 -11.51 7.52 -25.66
C ILE A 126 -12.40 8.65 -26.12
N ILE A 127 -13.04 8.47 -27.27
CA ILE A 127 -14.10 9.35 -27.78
C ILE A 127 -15.45 8.74 -27.43
N GLU A 128 -16.34 9.54 -26.87
CA GLU A 128 -17.74 9.23 -26.75
C GLU A 128 -18.48 9.83 -27.95
N LYS A 129 -19.02 8.94 -28.79
CA LYS A 129 -19.61 9.32 -30.08
C LYS A 129 -20.92 10.09 -29.95
N GLY A 130 -21.16 10.98 -30.95
CA GLY A 130 -22.45 11.47 -31.33
C GLY A 130 -23.26 10.48 -32.17
N LYS A 131 -24.21 10.98 -32.95
CA LYS A 131 -25.12 10.15 -33.77
C LYS A 131 -24.56 9.67 -35.12
N ASN A 132 -23.48 10.28 -35.65
CA ASN A 132 -22.91 9.98 -36.98
C ASN A 132 -21.67 9.08 -36.81
N THR A 133 -21.81 7.77 -37.06
CA THR A 133 -20.84 6.78 -36.57
C THR A 133 -19.76 6.37 -37.57
N ASP A 134 -20.09 6.17 -38.83
CA ASP A 134 -19.14 5.63 -39.82
C ASP A 134 -18.22 6.72 -40.43
N GLU A 135 -18.76 7.91 -40.70
CA GLU A 135 -17.98 9.07 -41.14
C GLU A 135 -16.97 9.52 -40.08
N ASP A 136 -17.40 9.54 -38.81
CA ASP A 136 -16.55 9.90 -37.70
C ASP A 136 -15.36 8.94 -37.55
N TYR A 137 -15.59 7.63 -37.67
CA TYR A 137 -14.54 6.61 -37.58
C TYR A 137 -13.46 6.83 -38.66
N SER A 138 -13.88 7.01 -39.92
CA SER A 138 -12.98 7.23 -41.05
C SER A 138 -12.24 8.57 -40.94
N ASN A 139 -12.93 9.63 -40.50
CA ASN A 139 -12.35 10.96 -40.35
C ASN A 139 -11.30 10.99 -39.21
N TYR A 140 -11.55 10.31 -38.11
CA TYR A 140 -10.59 10.24 -37.01
C TYR A 140 -9.36 9.42 -37.38
N GLN A 141 -9.51 8.37 -38.17
CA GLN A 141 -8.40 7.54 -38.64
C GLN A 141 -7.42 8.32 -39.53
N ASN A 142 -7.92 9.32 -40.28
CA ASN A 142 -7.13 10.19 -41.14
C ASN A 142 -6.65 11.47 -40.43
N SER A 143 -6.87 11.62 -39.13
CA SER A 143 -6.50 12.82 -38.37
C SER A 143 -4.98 12.88 -38.12
N PRO A 144 -4.37 14.07 -38.14
CA PRO A 144 -2.96 14.24 -37.81
C PRO A 144 -2.67 13.73 -36.38
N ASP A 145 -1.48 13.16 -36.18
CA ASP A 145 -1.00 12.62 -34.90
C ASP A 145 -1.81 11.42 -34.36
N VAL A 146 -2.76 10.87 -35.12
CA VAL A 146 -3.47 9.63 -34.81
C VAL A 146 -2.77 8.48 -35.53
N LEU A 147 -2.36 7.46 -34.79
CA LEU A 147 -1.69 6.29 -35.36
C LEU A 147 -2.69 5.26 -35.87
N TYR A 148 -3.71 4.99 -35.10
CA TYR A 148 -4.87 4.15 -35.49
C TYR A 148 -6.06 4.41 -34.57
N VAL A 149 -7.24 4.02 -35.05
CA VAL A 149 -8.50 4.11 -34.31
C VAL A 149 -9.10 2.72 -34.17
N LEU A 150 -9.57 2.38 -33.00
CA LEU A 150 -10.28 1.13 -32.74
C LEU A 150 -11.77 1.38 -32.59
N PRO A 151 -12.63 0.51 -33.14
CA PRO A 151 -14.05 0.55 -32.89
C PRO A 151 -14.32 0.10 -31.45
N GLY A 152 -14.90 0.95 -30.61
CA GLY A 152 -15.14 0.66 -29.18
C GLY A 152 -14.00 1.06 -28.27
N LYS A 153 -13.89 0.41 -27.11
CA LYS A 153 -12.78 0.59 -26.17
C LYS A 153 -11.59 -0.28 -26.54
N SER A 154 -10.41 0.09 -26.09
CA SER A 154 -9.17 -0.68 -26.35
C SER A 154 -9.07 -1.98 -25.56
N GLU A 155 -9.86 -2.14 -24.50
CA GLU A 155 -9.82 -3.31 -23.63
C GLU A 155 -10.49 -4.51 -24.31
N VAL A 156 -9.77 -5.62 -24.37
CA VAL A 156 -10.24 -6.90 -24.93
C VAL A 156 -9.97 -8.02 -23.94
N SER A 157 -10.73 -9.11 -24.10
CA SER A 157 -10.57 -10.31 -23.28
C SER A 157 -10.33 -11.51 -24.19
N PHE A 158 -9.22 -12.19 -23.96
CA PHE A 158 -8.91 -13.49 -24.54
C PHE A 158 -9.27 -14.59 -23.54
N GLN A 159 -9.88 -15.65 -24.00
CA GLN A 159 -10.11 -16.82 -23.17
C GLN A 159 -8.81 -17.60 -23.01
N PHE A 160 -8.40 -17.84 -21.80
CA PHE A 160 -7.17 -18.58 -21.51
C PHE A 160 -7.48 -20.09 -21.54
N LEU A 161 -6.84 -20.82 -22.45
CA LEU A 161 -7.10 -22.24 -22.66
C LEU A 161 -6.12 -23.10 -21.86
N VAL A 162 -6.64 -23.90 -20.95
CA VAL A 162 -5.88 -24.92 -20.21
C VAL A 162 -6.27 -26.28 -20.76
N LYS A 163 -5.55 -26.73 -21.82
CA LYS A 163 -5.92 -27.97 -22.56
C LYS A 163 -5.56 -29.27 -21.84
N ASP A 164 -4.71 -29.22 -20.81
CA ASP A 164 -4.10 -30.41 -20.22
C ASP A 164 -4.83 -30.96 -18.98
N TYR A 165 -5.95 -30.36 -18.59
CA TYR A 165 -6.70 -30.76 -17.40
C TYR A 165 -8.17 -31.07 -17.73
N TYR A 166 -8.54 -32.33 -17.51
CA TYR A 166 -9.91 -32.83 -17.73
C TYR A 166 -10.88 -32.64 -16.56
N GLN A 167 -10.40 -32.20 -15.41
CA GLN A 167 -11.25 -31.97 -14.26
C GLN A 167 -11.77 -30.54 -14.25
N THR A 168 -13.08 -30.45 -14.17
CA THR A 168 -13.94 -29.27 -14.12
C THR A 168 -13.64 -28.38 -12.91
N LEU A 169 -12.53 -27.68 -12.94
CA LEU A 169 -12.39 -26.46 -12.18
C LEU A 169 -12.77 -25.33 -13.12
N ASP A 170 -13.26 -24.22 -12.59
CA ASP A 170 -13.68 -23.00 -13.32
C ASP A 170 -12.56 -22.31 -14.12
N PHE A 171 -11.59 -23.09 -14.63
CA PHE A 171 -10.50 -22.63 -15.49
C PHE A 171 -10.97 -22.07 -16.82
N ASN A 172 -12.16 -22.49 -17.27
CA ASN A 172 -12.74 -22.03 -18.54
C ASN A 172 -13.19 -20.56 -18.47
N ASP A 173 -13.32 -19.96 -17.29
CA ASP A 173 -13.72 -18.57 -17.11
C ASP A 173 -12.54 -17.61 -17.01
N GLY A 174 -11.31 -18.11 -17.05
CA GLY A 174 -10.11 -17.29 -17.02
C GLY A 174 -9.96 -16.45 -18.27
N LYS A 175 -10.12 -15.14 -18.12
CA LYS A 175 -9.96 -14.17 -19.22
C LYS A 175 -8.71 -13.38 -19.04
N LEU A 176 -7.83 -13.46 -20.03
CA LEU A 176 -6.67 -12.58 -20.15
C LEU A 176 -7.16 -11.25 -20.70
N THR A 177 -7.31 -10.25 -19.83
CA THR A 177 -7.85 -8.94 -20.18
C THR A 177 -6.77 -7.88 -20.23
N GLY A 178 -6.76 -7.09 -21.31
CA GLY A 178 -5.80 -6.00 -21.49
C GLY A 178 -6.17 -5.08 -22.64
N SER A 179 -5.39 -4.01 -22.80
CA SER A 179 -5.48 -3.11 -23.94
C SER A 179 -4.82 -3.71 -25.16
N LEU A 180 -5.54 -3.73 -26.27
CA LEU A 180 -5.04 -4.20 -27.53
C LEU A 180 -4.11 -3.14 -28.14
N VAL A 181 -2.87 -3.50 -28.43
CA VAL A 181 -1.86 -2.60 -28.99
C VAL A 181 -1.24 -3.24 -30.23
N SER A 182 -0.95 -2.41 -31.26
CA SER A 182 -0.29 -2.90 -32.48
C SER A 182 1.14 -3.34 -32.19
N LEU A 183 1.56 -4.48 -32.75
CA LEU A 183 2.95 -4.94 -32.73
C LEU A 183 3.94 -3.92 -33.28
N SER A 184 3.51 -2.99 -34.14
CA SER A 184 4.36 -1.90 -34.64
C SER A 184 4.85 -0.94 -33.55
N MET A 185 4.18 -0.90 -32.42
CA MET A 185 4.55 -0.09 -31.25
C MET A 185 5.57 -0.78 -30.33
N LEU A 186 5.81 -2.09 -30.51
CA LEU A 186 6.69 -2.88 -29.68
C LEU A 186 8.10 -2.95 -30.26
N LYS A 187 9.10 -2.65 -29.46
CA LYS A 187 10.52 -2.83 -29.79
C LYS A 187 11.03 -4.14 -29.18
N LYS A 188 12.02 -4.76 -29.83
CA LYS A 188 12.65 -5.97 -29.30
C LYS A 188 13.29 -5.76 -27.92
N SER A 189 13.74 -4.54 -27.63
CA SER A 189 14.28 -4.14 -26.32
C SER A 189 13.27 -4.16 -25.19
N ASP A 190 11.97 -4.11 -25.50
CA ASP A 190 10.90 -4.02 -24.50
C ASP A 190 10.53 -5.41 -23.96
N LEU A 191 10.99 -6.47 -24.64
CA LEU A 191 10.80 -7.85 -24.19
C LEU A 191 11.72 -8.17 -23.02
N ILE A 192 11.15 -8.64 -21.93
CA ILE A 192 11.90 -9.22 -20.81
C ILE A 192 12.11 -10.72 -21.02
N LYS A 193 11.16 -11.40 -21.68
CA LYS A 193 11.20 -12.85 -21.93
C LYS A 193 10.57 -13.17 -23.29
N GLY A 194 10.97 -14.31 -23.85
CA GLY A 194 10.43 -14.83 -25.09
C GLY A 194 11.02 -14.20 -26.34
N LYS A 195 10.21 -14.10 -27.40
CA LYS A 195 10.61 -13.62 -28.73
C LYS A 195 9.56 -12.70 -29.35
N MET A 196 9.96 -11.94 -30.37
CA MET A 196 9.00 -11.20 -31.20
C MET A 196 8.13 -12.17 -32.00
N PRO A 197 6.83 -11.86 -32.18
CA PRO A 197 5.92 -12.60 -33.04
C PRO A 197 6.43 -12.71 -34.49
N THR A 198 6.22 -13.87 -35.09
CA THR A 198 6.60 -14.16 -36.49
C THR A 198 5.39 -14.27 -37.43
N ASN A 199 4.19 -14.39 -36.87
CA ASN A 199 2.93 -14.47 -37.60
C ASN A 199 1.80 -13.75 -36.83
N ASN A 200 0.65 -13.59 -37.47
CA ASN A 200 -0.51 -12.87 -36.90
C ASN A 200 -1.28 -13.65 -35.82
N ARG A 201 -0.90 -14.88 -35.53
CA ARG A 201 -1.45 -15.73 -34.45
C ARG A 201 -0.54 -15.80 -33.23
N GLU A 202 0.58 -15.13 -33.27
CA GLU A 202 1.47 -14.96 -32.12
C GLU A 202 1.26 -13.60 -31.48
N ILE A 203 1.20 -13.56 -30.14
CA ILE A 203 0.96 -12.35 -29.37
C ILE A 203 2.03 -12.17 -28.29
N VAL A 204 2.20 -10.94 -27.87
CA VAL A 204 3.02 -10.58 -26.70
C VAL A 204 2.12 -9.93 -25.65
N ILE A 205 2.33 -10.27 -24.40
CA ILE A 205 1.56 -9.71 -23.28
C ILE A 205 2.48 -8.94 -22.33
N ASP A 206 1.95 -7.92 -21.68
CA ASP A 206 2.67 -7.28 -20.58
C ASP A 206 2.57 -8.13 -19.30
N GLN A 207 3.63 -8.09 -18.49
CA GLN A 207 3.69 -8.76 -17.20
C GLN A 207 2.46 -8.44 -16.32
N LEU A 208 1.91 -7.23 -16.40
CA LEU A 208 0.75 -6.81 -15.62
C LEU A 208 -0.51 -7.62 -15.99
N VAL A 209 -0.67 -7.97 -17.27
CA VAL A 209 -1.79 -8.82 -17.75
C VAL A 209 -1.68 -10.22 -17.16
N ALA A 210 -0.50 -10.83 -17.21
CA ALA A 210 -0.23 -12.15 -16.63
C ALA A 210 -0.46 -12.15 -15.11
N THR A 211 0.10 -11.16 -14.41
CA THR A 211 -0.03 -11.00 -12.96
C THR A 211 -1.49 -10.82 -12.53
N ARG A 212 -2.28 -10.07 -13.29
CA ARG A 212 -3.72 -9.90 -13.01
C ARG A 212 -4.48 -11.20 -13.10
N LEU A 213 -4.21 -12.02 -14.11
CA LEU A 213 -4.85 -13.33 -14.27
C LEU A 213 -4.46 -14.28 -13.13
N MET A 214 -3.15 -14.41 -12.83
CA MET A 214 -2.66 -15.21 -11.69
C MET A 214 -3.29 -14.76 -10.37
N ASN A 215 -3.43 -13.47 -10.22
CA ASN A 215 -3.99 -12.85 -9.03
C ASN A 215 -5.51 -13.02 -8.91
N ALA A 216 -6.23 -13.14 -9.99
CA ALA A 216 -7.67 -13.37 -9.97
C ALA A 216 -8.04 -14.80 -9.56
N TYR A 217 -7.20 -15.78 -9.92
CA TYR A 217 -7.49 -17.20 -9.74
C TYR A 217 -6.28 -17.96 -9.20
N SER A 218 -6.29 -18.26 -7.91
CA SER A 218 -5.22 -19.07 -7.27
C SER A 218 -5.14 -20.49 -7.82
N SER A 219 -6.22 -20.98 -8.46
CA SER A 219 -6.29 -22.30 -9.10
C SER A 219 -5.31 -22.47 -10.26
N TYR A 220 -4.81 -21.39 -10.88
CA TYR A 220 -3.80 -21.51 -11.93
C TYR A 220 -2.47 -22.10 -11.46
N GLN A 221 -2.14 -21.97 -10.18
CA GLN A 221 -0.97 -22.64 -9.60
C GLN A 221 -1.08 -24.17 -9.70
N MET A 222 -2.30 -24.72 -9.62
CA MET A 222 -2.54 -26.18 -9.72
C MET A 222 -2.28 -26.72 -11.13
N VAL A 223 -2.34 -25.87 -12.15
CA VAL A 223 -2.06 -26.23 -13.55
C VAL A 223 -0.69 -25.79 -14.02
N GLY A 224 0.22 -25.51 -13.06
CA GLY A 224 1.62 -25.23 -13.34
C GLY A 224 1.88 -23.80 -13.84
N ILE A 225 1.00 -22.84 -13.51
CA ILE A 225 1.24 -21.40 -13.73
C ILE A 225 1.58 -20.78 -12.39
N ILE A 226 2.87 -20.79 -12.07
CA ILE A 226 3.41 -20.33 -10.80
C ILE A 226 4.05 -18.96 -10.97
N ASP A 227 4.66 -18.72 -12.12
CA ASP A 227 5.36 -17.49 -12.47
C ASP A 227 4.87 -16.95 -13.82
N ILE A 228 5.20 -15.70 -14.12
CA ILE A 228 4.88 -15.05 -15.40
C ILE A 228 5.49 -15.78 -16.60
N ASP A 229 6.64 -16.42 -16.41
CA ASP A 229 7.34 -17.18 -17.45
C ASP A 229 6.50 -18.38 -17.96
N ASP A 230 5.60 -18.92 -17.13
CA ASP A 230 4.74 -20.06 -17.46
C ASP A 230 3.64 -19.71 -18.47
N PHE A 231 3.45 -18.43 -18.77
CA PHE A 231 2.57 -17.98 -19.87
C PHE A 231 3.20 -18.17 -21.25
N LEU A 232 4.53 -18.27 -21.35
CA LEU A 232 5.19 -18.46 -22.65
C LEU A 232 4.80 -19.80 -23.26
N GLY A 233 4.39 -19.76 -24.51
CA GLY A 233 3.92 -20.92 -25.25
C GLY A 233 2.45 -21.31 -25.00
N ARG A 234 1.81 -20.73 -24.00
CA ARG A 234 0.37 -20.97 -23.73
C ARG A 234 -0.51 -20.36 -24.81
N VAL A 235 -1.69 -20.93 -24.90
CA VAL A 235 -2.67 -20.58 -25.93
C VAL A 235 -3.84 -19.84 -25.29
N VAL A 236 -4.27 -18.78 -25.95
CA VAL A 236 -5.50 -18.03 -25.65
C VAL A 236 -6.37 -18.02 -26.88
N SER A 237 -7.67 -17.86 -26.72
CA SER A 237 -8.59 -17.83 -27.87
C SER A 237 -9.50 -16.60 -27.85
N VAL A 238 -9.94 -16.22 -29.02
CA VAL A 238 -11.00 -15.24 -29.25
C VAL A 238 -12.11 -15.94 -30.00
N ASN A 239 -13.35 -15.69 -29.61
CA ASN A 239 -14.52 -16.28 -30.27
C ASN A 239 -14.47 -16.08 -31.78
N HIS A 240 -14.79 -17.11 -32.54
CA HIS A 240 -14.79 -17.14 -34.00
C HIS A 240 -13.44 -16.93 -34.70
N LEU A 241 -12.44 -16.33 -34.01
CA LEU A 241 -11.11 -16.15 -34.55
C LEU A 241 -10.17 -17.32 -34.29
N GLY A 242 -10.43 -18.09 -33.21
CA GLY A 242 -9.59 -19.22 -32.81
C GLY A 242 -8.41 -18.84 -31.95
N ASP A 243 -7.37 -19.67 -32.02
CA ASP A 243 -6.25 -19.68 -31.08
C ASP A 243 -5.15 -18.67 -31.42
N PHE A 244 -4.58 -18.07 -30.36
CA PHE A 244 -3.40 -17.24 -30.39
C PHE A 244 -2.37 -17.77 -29.40
N LYS A 245 -1.09 -17.75 -29.76
CA LYS A 245 0.00 -18.24 -28.91
C LYS A 245 0.76 -17.09 -28.27
N ILE A 246 0.95 -17.12 -26.96
CA ILE A 246 1.78 -16.14 -26.24
C ILE A 246 3.25 -16.50 -26.47
N VAL A 247 4.02 -15.61 -27.09
CA VAL A 247 5.42 -15.85 -27.44
C VAL A 247 6.42 -14.91 -26.78
N GLY A 248 5.95 -13.84 -26.15
CA GLY A 248 6.79 -12.86 -25.47
C GLY A 248 6.09 -12.16 -24.33
N ILE A 249 6.88 -11.61 -23.41
CA ILE A 249 6.41 -10.86 -22.24
C ILE A 249 7.19 -9.55 -22.15
N THR A 250 6.48 -8.44 -21.88
CA THR A 250 7.05 -7.11 -21.62
C THR A 250 6.90 -6.70 -20.16
N ASN A 251 7.60 -5.64 -19.75
CA ASN A 251 7.46 -5.02 -18.43
C ASN A 251 7.33 -3.49 -18.57
N GLN A 252 6.27 -3.05 -19.25
CA GLN A 252 5.98 -1.63 -19.42
C GLN A 252 5.00 -1.08 -18.36
N VAL A 253 4.60 -1.95 -17.41
CA VAL A 253 3.63 -1.62 -16.35
C VAL A 253 2.33 -1.05 -16.96
N SER A 254 1.93 -1.60 -18.10
CA SER A 254 0.70 -1.26 -18.80
C SER A 254 -0.01 -2.56 -19.21
N PRO A 255 -1.33 -2.68 -19.05
CA PRO A 255 -2.02 -3.95 -19.31
C PRO A 255 -2.16 -4.23 -20.81
N ASN A 256 -1.05 -4.30 -21.54
CA ASN A 256 -1.02 -4.39 -22.99
C ASN A 256 -1.01 -5.83 -23.49
N ILE A 257 -1.75 -6.05 -24.58
CA ILE A 257 -1.72 -7.26 -25.41
C ILE A 257 -1.35 -6.82 -26.82
N TYR A 258 -0.15 -7.16 -27.26
CA TYR A 258 0.39 -6.76 -28.56
C TYR A 258 0.02 -7.80 -29.61
N VAL A 259 -0.63 -7.35 -30.68
CA VAL A 259 -1.08 -8.18 -31.79
C VAL A 259 -0.75 -7.57 -33.14
N ALA A 260 -0.78 -8.37 -34.21
CA ALA A 260 -0.63 -7.86 -35.56
C ALA A 260 -1.74 -6.84 -35.88
N GLN A 261 -1.41 -5.76 -36.58
CA GLN A 261 -2.31 -4.64 -36.81
C GLN A 261 -3.60 -5.05 -37.53
N GLU A 262 -3.51 -5.97 -38.47
CA GLU A 262 -4.65 -6.52 -39.21
C GLU A 262 -5.61 -7.34 -38.33
N MET A 263 -5.13 -7.85 -37.19
CA MET A 263 -5.97 -8.63 -36.25
C MET A 263 -6.68 -7.76 -35.21
N MET A 264 -6.33 -6.48 -35.07
CA MET A 264 -6.87 -5.62 -34.01
C MET A 264 -8.39 -5.45 -34.11
N VAL A 265 -8.89 -5.05 -35.27
CA VAL A 265 -10.34 -4.85 -35.49
C VAL A 265 -11.10 -6.19 -35.39
N PRO A 266 -10.69 -7.28 -36.07
CA PRO A 266 -11.30 -8.59 -35.87
C PRO A 266 -11.38 -9.04 -34.41
N ILE A 267 -10.32 -8.85 -33.62
CA ILE A 267 -10.30 -9.22 -32.21
C ILE A 267 -11.34 -8.42 -31.42
N ILE A 268 -11.43 -7.11 -31.61
CA ILE A 268 -12.41 -6.26 -30.90
C ILE A 268 -13.83 -6.66 -31.24
N LEU A 269 -14.13 -6.92 -32.49
CA LEU A 269 -15.45 -7.29 -32.96
C LEU A 269 -15.91 -8.63 -32.36
N ASN A 270 -14.97 -9.56 -32.10
CA ASN A 270 -15.29 -10.90 -31.65
C ASN A 270 -15.02 -11.15 -30.14
N SER A 271 -14.20 -10.34 -29.47
CA SER A 271 -13.86 -10.51 -28.06
C SER A 271 -15.03 -10.27 -27.09
N ASN A 272 -16.04 -9.51 -27.50
CA ASN A 272 -17.19 -9.12 -26.68
C ASN A 272 -18.46 -9.93 -26.98
N LEU A 273 -18.40 -10.86 -27.92
CA LEU A 273 -19.51 -11.75 -28.19
C LEU A 273 -19.65 -12.78 -27.04
N LYS A 274 -20.84 -12.87 -26.47
CA LYS A 274 -21.11 -13.88 -25.45
C LYS A 274 -21.01 -15.27 -26.09
N ASN A 275 -20.35 -16.20 -25.43
CA ASN A 275 -20.40 -17.61 -25.74
C ASN A 275 -21.79 -18.14 -25.30
N ASP A 276 -22.82 -17.92 -26.09
CA ASP A 276 -24.09 -18.64 -25.89
C ASP A 276 -23.90 -20.08 -26.45
N SER A 277 -23.37 -20.95 -25.58
CA SER A 277 -23.29 -22.40 -25.81
C SER A 277 -24.66 -23.10 -25.74
N SER A 278 -25.73 -22.35 -25.52
CA SER A 278 -27.09 -22.88 -25.63
C SER A 278 -27.47 -22.94 -27.11
N ALA A 279 -27.75 -24.13 -27.58
CA ALA A 279 -28.15 -24.51 -28.95
C ALA A 279 -29.50 -23.92 -29.42
N SER A 280 -29.91 -22.76 -28.93
CA SER A 280 -31.04 -22.01 -29.48
C SER A 280 -30.45 -21.00 -30.47
N GLU A 281 -30.92 -21.08 -31.73
CA GLU A 281 -30.65 -20.21 -32.87
C GLU A 281 -30.08 -18.84 -32.49
N SER A 282 -28.73 -18.73 -32.36
CA SER A 282 -28.11 -17.43 -32.14
C SER A 282 -28.20 -16.67 -33.44
N LYS A 283 -29.02 -15.61 -33.46
CA LYS A 283 -29.13 -14.67 -34.60
C LYS A 283 -27.88 -13.78 -34.72
N ASP A 284 -26.74 -14.29 -34.28
CA ASP A 284 -25.49 -13.51 -34.30
C ASP A 284 -24.97 -13.40 -35.72
N LEU A 285 -24.71 -12.16 -36.10
CA LEU A 285 -24.05 -11.83 -37.37
C LEU A 285 -22.57 -12.06 -37.23
N ILE A 286 -21.99 -12.86 -38.11
CA ILE A 286 -20.56 -13.20 -38.16
C ILE A 286 -20.01 -12.88 -39.52
N ALA A 287 -18.73 -12.46 -39.56
CA ALA A 287 -18.05 -12.20 -40.81
C ALA A 287 -17.88 -13.50 -41.64
N TYR A 288 -18.32 -13.49 -42.89
CA TYR A 288 -18.19 -14.63 -43.81
C TYR A 288 -16.72 -15.02 -44.01
N SER A 289 -15.83 -14.05 -44.09
CA SER A 289 -14.37 -14.24 -44.25
C SER A 289 -13.76 -15.20 -43.24
N LEU A 290 -14.30 -15.26 -42.02
CA LEU A 290 -13.78 -16.12 -40.95
C LEU A 290 -14.19 -17.60 -41.10
N TYR A 291 -15.19 -17.88 -41.92
CA TYR A 291 -15.78 -19.22 -42.06
C TYR A 291 -15.84 -19.73 -43.50
N GLN A 292 -15.36 -18.98 -44.48
CA GLN A 292 -15.39 -19.35 -45.90
C GLN A 292 -14.83 -20.74 -46.18
N ASP A 293 -13.81 -21.18 -45.42
CA ASP A 293 -13.17 -22.50 -45.57
C ASP A 293 -13.89 -23.62 -44.78
N LYS A 294 -14.85 -23.27 -43.91
CA LYS A 294 -15.56 -24.19 -43.00
C LYS A 294 -16.99 -24.46 -43.42
N ILE A 295 -17.51 -23.69 -44.33
CA ILE A 295 -18.87 -23.80 -44.82
C ILE A 295 -18.91 -23.97 -46.35
N THR A 296 -19.95 -24.63 -46.83
CA THR A 296 -20.17 -24.79 -48.29
C THR A 296 -21.48 -24.15 -48.70
N ILE A 297 -21.43 -23.20 -49.64
CA ILE A 297 -22.65 -22.60 -50.20
C ILE A 297 -23.34 -23.61 -51.12
N LYS A 298 -24.61 -23.94 -50.84
CA LYS A 298 -25.39 -24.90 -51.58
C LYS A 298 -26.34 -24.26 -52.61
N LYS A 299 -26.88 -23.07 -52.26
CA LYS A 299 -27.75 -22.29 -53.16
C LYS A 299 -27.42 -20.80 -53.01
N GLY A 300 -27.55 -20.03 -54.09
CA GLY A 300 -27.27 -18.61 -54.09
C GLY A 300 -25.79 -18.30 -54.17
N ARG A 301 -25.33 -17.25 -53.49
CA ARG A 301 -23.97 -16.76 -53.51
C ARG A 301 -23.52 -16.26 -52.14
N ALA A 302 -22.25 -16.00 -51.97
CA ALA A 302 -21.70 -15.31 -50.81
C ALA A 302 -22.20 -13.84 -50.72
N PRO A 303 -22.26 -13.25 -49.53
CA PRO A 303 -22.65 -11.86 -49.35
C PRO A 303 -21.56 -10.93 -49.96
N ILE A 304 -22.00 -9.92 -50.70
CA ILE A 304 -21.15 -8.91 -51.33
C ILE A 304 -21.45 -7.52 -50.77
N ASN A 305 -22.74 -7.24 -50.55
CA ASN A 305 -23.21 -5.97 -50.02
C ASN A 305 -23.46 -6.06 -48.52
N ASP A 306 -23.35 -4.91 -47.84
CA ASP A 306 -23.44 -4.85 -46.39
C ASP A 306 -24.81 -5.21 -45.81
N ASN A 307 -25.88 -5.17 -46.63
CA ASN A 307 -27.23 -5.60 -46.25
C ASN A 307 -27.53 -7.07 -46.57
N GLU A 308 -26.57 -7.84 -47.05
CA GLU A 308 -26.75 -9.23 -47.46
C GLU A 308 -26.26 -10.20 -46.36
N ILE A 309 -26.98 -11.33 -46.28
CA ILE A 309 -26.61 -12.46 -45.44
C ILE A 309 -26.75 -13.79 -46.14
N ILE A 310 -26.01 -14.78 -45.70
CA ILE A 310 -26.27 -16.19 -45.96
C ILE A 310 -26.65 -16.90 -44.67
N VAL A 311 -27.57 -17.84 -44.75
CA VAL A 311 -28.12 -18.57 -43.61
C VAL A 311 -27.95 -20.07 -43.81
N ASN A 312 -28.08 -20.83 -42.72
CA ASN A 312 -28.04 -22.29 -42.82
C ASN A 312 -29.20 -22.79 -43.72
N ILE A 313 -28.95 -23.82 -44.54
CA ILE A 313 -29.96 -24.39 -45.48
C ILE A 313 -31.20 -24.88 -44.77
N ASN A 314 -31.13 -25.25 -43.50
CA ASN A 314 -32.27 -25.65 -42.69
C ASN A 314 -33.30 -24.53 -42.51
N ASN A 315 -32.92 -23.28 -42.74
CA ASN A 315 -33.80 -22.12 -42.63
C ASN A 315 -34.44 -21.73 -43.99
N GLU A 316 -34.23 -22.51 -45.07
CA GLU A 316 -34.75 -22.21 -46.41
C GLU A 316 -36.25 -22.00 -46.44
N SER A 317 -37.01 -22.77 -45.65
CA SER A 317 -38.46 -22.67 -45.60
C SER A 317 -38.98 -21.41 -44.90
N THR A 318 -38.26 -20.91 -43.92
CA THR A 318 -38.63 -19.73 -43.10
C THR A 318 -38.02 -18.45 -43.60
N MET A 319 -36.91 -18.52 -44.31
CA MET A 319 -36.09 -17.38 -44.81
C MET A 319 -35.87 -17.53 -46.32
N PRO A 320 -36.81 -17.12 -47.16
CA PRO A 320 -36.72 -17.32 -48.61
C PRO A 320 -35.59 -16.49 -49.25
N LEU A 321 -34.96 -17.04 -50.31
CA LEU A 321 -33.92 -16.40 -51.10
C LEU A 321 -34.40 -15.08 -51.68
N ASN A 322 -33.52 -14.07 -51.71
CA ASN A 322 -33.76 -12.70 -52.20
C ASN A 322 -34.89 -11.96 -51.48
N LYS A 323 -35.28 -12.38 -50.29
CA LYS A 323 -36.21 -11.65 -49.44
C LYS A 323 -35.52 -11.03 -48.25
N GLU A 324 -36.04 -9.88 -47.83
CA GLU A 324 -35.62 -9.18 -46.65
C GLU A 324 -36.19 -9.87 -45.42
N ILE A 325 -35.38 -10.13 -44.44
CA ILE A 325 -35.72 -10.68 -43.13
C ILE A 325 -35.29 -9.74 -42.01
N LYS A 326 -36.10 -9.65 -40.97
CA LYS A 326 -35.74 -8.92 -39.74
C LYS A 326 -34.86 -9.79 -38.85
N ILE A 327 -33.64 -9.31 -38.61
CA ILE A 327 -32.74 -9.92 -37.63
C ILE A 327 -33.02 -9.35 -36.23
N SER A 328 -33.23 -8.01 -36.16
CA SER A 328 -33.64 -7.30 -34.93
C SER A 328 -34.67 -6.23 -35.26
N GLU A 329 -35.14 -5.47 -34.24
CA GLU A 329 -36.10 -4.37 -34.46
C GLU A 329 -35.62 -3.31 -35.45
N HIS A 330 -34.29 -3.11 -35.58
CA HIS A 330 -33.69 -2.06 -36.38
C HIS A 330 -32.76 -2.59 -37.48
N ASP A 331 -32.60 -3.93 -37.61
CA ASP A 331 -31.71 -4.55 -38.59
C ASP A 331 -32.46 -5.53 -39.47
N SER A 332 -32.60 -5.20 -40.73
CA SER A 332 -33.18 -6.04 -41.78
C SER A 332 -32.14 -6.37 -42.83
N ARG A 333 -32.08 -7.63 -43.27
CA ARG A 333 -31.07 -8.13 -44.21
C ARG A 333 -31.70 -8.98 -45.29
N VAL A 334 -31.08 -8.99 -46.46
CA VAL A 334 -31.52 -9.80 -47.61
C VAL A 334 -30.79 -11.14 -47.61
N VAL A 335 -31.48 -12.23 -47.66
CA VAL A 335 -30.91 -13.58 -47.78
C VAL A 335 -30.47 -13.83 -49.22
N VAL A 336 -29.13 -13.95 -49.44
CA VAL A 336 -28.58 -14.15 -50.80
C VAL A 336 -28.02 -15.55 -51.03
N GLY A 337 -28.00 -16.40 -50.02
CA GLY A 337 -27.54 -17.77 -50.16
C GLY A 337 -27.81 -18.65 -48.94
N TYR A 338 -27.70 -19.96 -49.14
CA TYR A 338 -27.78 -20.98 -48.10
C TYR A 338 -26.48 -21.77 -48.05
N TYR A 339 -26.03 -22.03 -46.84
CA TYR A 339 -24.82 -22.83 -46.59
C TYR A 339 -25.11 -24.08 -45.78
N THR A 340 -24.18 -25.03 -45.86
CA THR A 340 -24.07 -26.16 -44.94
C THR A 340 -22.72 -26.12 -44.25
N SER A 341 -22.64 -26.51 -42.99
CA SER A 341 -21.39 -26.66 -42.22
C SER A 341 -21.25 -28.09 -41.72
N VAL A 342 -20.01 -28.56 -41.62
CA VAL A 342 -19.67 -29.87 -41.04
C VAL A 342 -19.96 -29.87 -39.54
N ASP A 343 -19.76 -28.75 -38.88
CA ASP A 343 -19.87 -28.60 -37.42
C ASP A 343 -21.28 -28.14 -36.97
N GLY A 344 -22.29 -28.11 -37.89
CA GLY A 344 -23.68 -27.79 -37.55
C GLY A 344 -23.94 -26.31 -37.20
N TYR A 345 -23.09 -25.39 -37.61
CA TYR A 345 -23.27 -23.95 -37.35
C TYR A 345 -24.60 -23.44 -37.92
N SER A 346 -25.29 -22.58 -37.18
CA SER A 346 -26.53 -21.90 -37.60
C SER A 346 -26.41 -20.36 -37.56
N TYR A 347 -25.19 -19.82 -37.76
CA TYR A 347 -24.94 -18.39 -37.77
C TYR A 347 -25.45 -17.70 -39.04
N TYR A 348 -25.64 -16.39 -38.95
CA TYR A 348 -25.89 -15.53 -40.10
C TYR A 348 -24.58 -14.89 -40.55
N PHE A 349 -24.09 -15.24 -41.75
CA PHE A 349 -22.86 -14.69 -42.26
C PHE A 349 -23.09 -13.50 -43.17
N THR A 350 -22.31 -12.43 -42.97
CA THR A 350 -22.37 -11.20 -43.74
C THR A 350 -20.96 -10.70 -44.08
N THR A 351 -20.81 -9.52 -44.67
CA THR A 351 -19.51 -8.91 -44.99
C THR A 351 -18.81 -8.38 -43.72
N ASP A 352 -17.47 -8.32 -43.74
CA ASP A 352 -16.69 -7.74 -42.66
C ASP A 352 -17.08 -6.28 -42.40
N LYS A 353 -17.37 -5.53 -43.45
CA LYS A 353 -17.81 -4.14 -43.38
C LYS A 353 -19.17 -4.02 -42.68
N ALA A 354 -20.12 -4.91 -42.97
CA ALA A 354 -21.40 -4.93 -42.29
C ALA A 354 -21.28 -5.22 -40.78
N ILE A 355 -20.36 -6.11 -40.38
CA ILE A 355 -20.08 -6.37 -38.97
C ILE A 355 -19.50 -5.13 -38.30
N LEU A 356 -18.52 -4.46 -38.95
CA LEU A 356 -17.92 -3.24 -38.41
C LEU A 356 -18.95 -2.12 -38.27
N SER A 357 -19.77 -1.86 -39.29
CA SER A 357 -20.82 -0.81 -39.24
C SER A 357 -21.85 -1.11 -38.14
N ASN A 358 -22.32 -2.35 -38.01
CA ASN A 358 -23.23 -2.76 -36.95
C ASN A 358 -22.60 -2.60 -35.55
N TYR A 359 -21.32 -2.96 -35.41
CA TYR A 359 -20.58 -2.76 -34.16
C TYR A 359 -20.42 -1.28 -33.83
N LEU A 360 -20.05 -0.47 -34.82
CA LEU A 360 -19.92 0.98 -34.68
C LEU A 360 -21.27 1.62 -34.31
N GLU A 361 -22.39 1.19 -34.85
CA GLU A 361 -23.73 1.71 -34.52
C GLU A 361 -24.11 1.40 -33.05
N LYS A 362 -23.86 0.19 -32.62
CA LYS A 362 -24.18 -0.26 -31.25
C LYS A 362 -23.26 0.28 -30.15
N ASN A 363 -22.01 0.56 -30.49
CA ASN A 363 -21.02 1.05 -29.54
C ASN A 363 -20.95 2.58 -29.48
N LYS A 364 -20.93 3.13 -28.27
CA LYS A 364 -20.84 4.58 -28.01
C LYS A 364 -19.42 5.11 -28.02
N TYR A 365 -18.40 4.25 -28.08
CA TYR A 365 -17.01 4.64 -27.86
C TYR A 365 -16.15 4.33 -29.07
N LEU A 366 -15.10 5.15 -29.25
CA LEU A 366 -13.95 4.88 -30.11
C LEU A 366 -12.68 5.07 -29.32
N ALA A 367 -11.67 4.24 -29.53
CA ALA A 367 -10.37 4.42 -28.91
C ALA A 367 -9.35 4.87 -29.95
N ILE A 368 -8.73 6.02 -29.72
CA ILE A 368 -7.66 6.59 -30.54
C ILE A 368 -6.33 6.28 -29.89
N TYR A 369 -5.39 5.71 -30.63
CA TYR A 369 -4.01 5.55 -30.20
C TYR A 369 -3.12 6.64 -30.78
N THR A 370 -2.32 7.29 -29.92
CA THR A 370 -1.45 8.41 -30.29
C THR A 370 -0.22 8.48 -29.40
N ASN A 371 0.89 8.95 -29.94
CA ASN A 371 2.08 9.30 -29.15
C ASN A 371 2.07 10.77 -28.68
N HIS A 372 1.03 11.52 -29.04
CA HIS A 372 0.88 12.95 -28.75
C HIS A 372 -0.44 13.27 -28.05
N GLU A 373 -0.72 12.57 -26.92
CA GLU A 373 -2.03 12.54 -26.23
C GLU A 373 -2.54 13.95 -25.95
N LYS A 374 -1.70 14.82 -25.38
CA LYS A 374 -2.11 16.19 -25.02
C LYS A 374 -2.49 17.03 -26.23
N LYS A 375 -1.77 16.87 -27.34
CA LYS A 375 -2.03 17.62 -28.59
C LYS A 375 -3.32 17.15 -29.24
N VAL A 376 -3.49 15.83 -29.35
CA VAL A 376 -4.72 15.23 -29.90
C VAL A 376 -5.92 15.61 -29.05
N LEU A 377 -5.79 15.48 -27.71
CA LEU A 377 -6.85 15.84 -26.77
C LEU A 377 -7.31 17.30 -26.97
N SER A 378 -6.38 18.28 -27.00
CA SER A 378 -6.73 19.69 -27.18
C SER A 378 -7.37 19.95 -28.55
N THR A 379 -6.81 19.39 -29.63
CA THR A 379 -7.33 19.55 -30.99
C THR A 379 -8.78 19.04 -31.13
N PHE A 380 -9.08 17.90 -30.52
CA PHE A 380 -10.43 17.32 -30.59
C PHE A 380 -11.41 18.05 -29.66
N GLN A 381 -10.94 18.54 -28.52
CA GLN A 381 -11.77 19.36 -27.61
C GLN A 381 -12.15 20.70 -28.25
N GLU A 382 -11.23 21.35 -28.98
CA GLU A 382 -11.53 22.56 -29.78
C GLU A 382 -12.62 22.30 -30.82
N LYS A 383 -12.64 21.11 -31.40
CA LYS A 383 -13.70 20.64 -32.33
C LYS A 383 -14.99 20.22 -31.61
N LYS A 384 -15.10 20.41 -30.27
CA LYS A 384 -16.24 20.01 -29.44
C LYS A 384 -16.53 18.52 -29.45
N VAL A 385 -15.52 17.68 -29.69
CA VAL A 385 -15.62 16.22 -29.58
C VAL A 385 -15.46 15.85 -28.10
N ASN A 386 -16.32 14.98 -27.60
CA ASN A 386 -16.22 14.47 -26.24
C ASN A 386 -15.12 13.39 -26.17
N ILE A 387 -13.91 13.83 -25.83
CA ILE A 387 -12.71 12.99 -25.78
C ILE A 387 -12.05 13.12 -24.40
N TYR A 388 -11.56 11.98 -23.88
CA TYR A 388 -10.84 11.95 -22.61
C TYR A 388 -9.77 10.87 -22.59
N SER A 389 -8.74 11.05 -21.74
CA SER A 389 -7.74 10.03 -21.44
C SER A 389 -8.31 9.08 -20.39
N SER A 390 -8.38 7.79 -20.72
CA SER A 390 -8.77 6.74 -19.78
C SER A 390 -7.79 6.66 -18.62
N TYR A 391 -6.49 6.81 -18.92
CA TYR A 391 -5.43 6.83 -17.92
C TYR A 391 -5.58 8.00 -16.94
N ASP A 392 -5.74 9.23 -17.44
CA ASP A 392 -5.85 10.41 -16.58
C ASP A 392 -7.10 10.35 -15.69
N ARG A 393 -8.20 9.83 -16.23
CA ARG A 393 -9.43 9.61 -15.47
C ARG A 393 -9.23 8.61 -14.35
N SER A 394 -8.64 7.45 -14.65
CA SER A 394 -8.35 6.40 -13.67
C SER A 394 -7.34 6.89 -12.63
N LEU A 395 -6.34 7.66 -13.04
CA LEU A 395 -5.36 8.29 -12.14
C LEU A 395 -6.04 9.27 -11.17
N LYS A 396 -6.94 10.12 -11.67
CA LYS A 396 -7.67 11.08 -10.84
C LYS A 396 -8.57 10.36 -9.82
N GLU A 397 -9.33 9.36 -10.24
CA GLU A 397 -10.18 8.55 -9.36
C GLU A 397 -9.34 7.82 -8.29
N TYR A 398 -8.18 7.28 -8.68
CA TYR A 398 -7.24 6.66 -7.76
C TYR A 398 -6.69 7.67 -6.74
N GLN A 399 -6.27 8.86 -7.20
CA GLN A 399 -5.75 9.91 -6.32
C GLN A 399 -6.79 10.40 -5.32
N GLU A 400 -8.05 10.56 -5.73
CA GLU A 400 -9.16 10.95 -4.87
C GLU A 400 -9.42 9.89 -3.79
N LYS A 401 -9.57 8.62 -4.16
CA LYS A 401 -9.71 7.49 -3.22
C LYS A 401 -8.51 7.38 -2.28
N LYS A 402 -7.29 7.53 -2.82
CA LYS A 402 -6.06 7.48 -2.03
C LYS A 402 -5.99 8.64 -1.03
N LYS A 403 -6.44 9.83 -1.41
CA LYS A 403 -6.49 11.00 -0.52
C LYS A 403 -7.42 10.76 0.68
N GLU A 404 -8.59 10.17 0.47
CA GLU A 404 -9.53 9.81 1.55
C GLU A 404 -8.95 8.71 2.46
N ASN A 405 -8.46 7.62 1.89
CA ASN A 405 -7.82 6.54 2.65
C ASN A 405 -6.60 7.04 3.43
N ARG A 406 -5.77 7.88 2.81
CA ARG A 406 -4.62 8.50 3.44
C ARG A 406 -5.02 9.35 4.65
N LYS A 407 -6.08 10.17 4.54
CA LYS A 407 -6.58 10.99 5.65
C LYS A 407 -6.99 10.11 6.83
N THR A 408 -7.77 9.07 6.59
CA THR A 408 -8.22 8.13 7.63
C THR A 408 -7.02 7.39 8.27
N THR A 409 -6.11 6.85 7.46
CA THR A 409 -4.92 6.14 7.95
C THR A 409 -4.01 7.07 8.77
N LEU A 410 -3.78 8.31 8.32
CA LEU A 410 -2.98 9.28 9.06
C LEU A 410 -3.60 9.63 10.41
N ILE A 411 -4.92 9.76 10.49
CA ILE A 411 -5.61 10.04 11.76
C ILE A 411 -5.46 8.84 12.69
N VAL A 412 -5.81 7.63 12.25
CA VAL A 412 -5.75 6.42 13.08
C VAL A 412 -4.32 6.11 13.53
N SER A 413 -3.37 6.05 12.60
CA SER A 413 -1.97 5.78 12.92
C SER A 413 -1.34 6.90 13.75
N GLY A 414 -1.74 8.16 13.51
CA GLY A 414 -1.32 9.30 14.31
C GLY A 414 -1.80 9.20 15.76
N ILE A 415 -3.04 8.78 15.99
CA ILE A 415 -3.59 8.56 17.33
C ILE A 415 -2.83 7.42 18.04
N ILE A 416 -2.61 6.29 17.37
CA ILE A 416 -1.87 5.14 17.93
C ILE A 416 -0.45 5.59 18.31
N LEU A 417 0.23 6.31 17.44
CA LEU A 417 1.57 6.84 17.67
C LEU A 417 1.60 7.82 18.85
N ALA A 418 0.63 8.71 18.95
CA ALA A 418 0.52 9.65 20.06
C ALA A 418 0.27 8.92 21.38
N ILE A 419 -0.61 7.92 21.40
CA ILE A 419 -0.86 7.09 22.60
C ILE A 419 0.42 6.36 23.02
N SER A 420 1.16 5.75 22.08
CA SER A 420 2.44 5.08 22.37
C SER A 420 3.46 6.04 22.96
N PHE A 421 3.56 7.23 22.43
CA PHE A 421 4.47 8.26 22.98
C PHE A 421 4.04 8.76 24.36
N ILE A 422 2.75 8.94 24.61
CA ILE A 422 2.21 9.29 25.93
C ILE A 422 2.51 8.17 26.92
N GLU A 423 2.31 6.91 26.52
CA GLU A 423 2.61 5.73 27.35
C GLU A 423 4.07 5.71 27.76
N ILE A 424 4.98 5.82 26.81
CA ILE A 424 6.44 5.89 27.05
C ILE A 424 6.78 7.05 27.99
N PHE A 425 6.25 8.24 27.74
CA PHE A 425 6.48 9.42 28.58
C PHE A 425 6.02 9.17 30.02
N LEU A 426 4.82 8.62 30.22
CA LEU A 426 4.30 8.32 31.56
C LEU A 426 5.13 7.25 32.28
N MET A 427 5.59 6.24 31.56
CA MET A 427 6.45 5.19 32.13
C MET A 427 7.82 5.75 32.55
N ILE A 428 8.47 6.51 31.68
CA ILE A 428 9.75 7.16 32.01
C ILE A 428 9.55 8.11 33.19
N ARG A 429 8.50 8.93 33.19
CA ARG A 429 8.19 9.83 34.28
C ARG A 429 7.98 9.09 35.61
N SER A 430 7.22 7.98 35.60
CA SER A 430 6.99 7.14 36.78
C SER A 430 8.31 6.54 37.30
N SER A 431 9.14 6.01 36.42
CA SER A 431 10.47 5.49 36.78
C SER A 431 11.35 6.58 37.39
N PHE A 432 11.20 7.81 36.92
CA PHE A 432 11.94 8.98 37.41
C PHE A 432 11.49 9.45 38.79
N LEU A 433 10.17 9.59 38.99
CA LEU A 433 9.62 10.06 40.27
C LEU A 433 10.05 9.18 41.43
N SER A 434 10.15 7.87 41.22
CA SER A 434 10.69 6.94 42.25
C SER A 434 12.15 7.16 42.61
N ARG A 435 12.87 8.04 41.90
CA ARG A 435 14.34 8.26 42.05
C ARG A 435 14.76 9.73 42.21
N VAL A 436 13.81 10.59 42.47
CA VAL A 436 14.08 12.01 42.68
C VAL A 436 15.01 12.23 43.86
N LYS A 437 14.89 11.38 44.89
CA LYS A 437 15.78 11.38 46.08
C LYS A 437 17.26 11.10 45.70
N GLU A 438 17.51 10.12 44.79
CA GLU A 438 18.84 9.83 44.25
C GLU A 438 19.45 11.08 43.58
N ILE A 439 18.66 11.81 42.80
CA ILE A 439 19.11 13.05 42.13
C ILE A 439 19.47 14.11 43.18
N GLY A 440 18.65 14.25 44.22
CA GLY A 440 18.94 15.16 45.34
C GLY A 440 20.26 14.85 45.99
N ILE A 441 20.53 13.57 46.30
CA ILE A 441 21.78 13.10 46.89
C ILE A 441 22.96 13.37 45.96
N TYR A 442 22.88 13.03 44.67
CA TYR A 442 23.93 13.28 43.68
C TYR A 442 24.28 14.77 43.60
N ARG A 443 23.26 15.62 43.64
CA ARG A 443 23.44 17.08 43.67
C ARG A 443 24.09 17.58 44.97
N ALA A 444 23.70 17.00 46.10
CA ALA A 444 24.25 17.37 47.43
C ALA A 444 25.73 17.02 47.55
N ILE A 445 26.16 15.89 47.00
CA ILE A 445 27.61 15.49 46.98
C ILE A 445 28.42 16.17 45.85
N GLY A 446 27.79 17.07 45.05
CA GLY A 446 28.51 17.89 44.09
C GLY A 446 28.67 17.31 42.69
N ILE A 447 27.92 16.25 42.31
CA ILE A 447 27.90 15.70 40.95
C ILE A 447 27.38 16.76 39.98
N LYS A 448 28.08 16.94 38.85
CA LYS A 448 27.66 17.88 37.79
C LYS A 448 26.33 17.51 37.18
N ILE A 449 25.54 18.50 36.81
CA ILE A 449 24.27 18.33 36.13
C ILE A 449 24.43 17.52 34.85
N THR A 450 25.49 17.75 34.09
CA THR A 450 25.80 17.02 32.85
C THR A 450 26.01 15.52 33.09
N ASP A 451 26.66 15.15 34.23
CA ASP A 451 26.89 13.75 34.55
C ASP A 451 25.60 13.04 34.95
N ILE A 452 24.66 13.76 35.60
CA ILE A 452 23.31 13.26 35.88
C ILE A 452 22.56 13.01 34.58
N TYR A 453 22.58 13.95 33.63
CA TYR A 453 21.97 13.72 32.33
C TYR A 453 22.57 12.53 31.59
N LEU A 454 23.89 12.38 31.57
CA LEU A 454 24.55 11.23 30.94
C LEU A 454 24.13 9.91 31.58
N MET A 455 24.05 9.85 32.92
CA MET A 455 23.66 8.65 33.64
C MET A 455 22.24 8.20 33.29
N PHE A 456 21.31 9.13 33.26
CA PHE A 456 19.95 8.84 32.89
C PHE A 456 19.74 8.58 31.39
N SER A 457 20.49 9.29 30.54
CA SER A 457 20.51 8.99 29.10
C SER A 457 20.94 7.53 28.83
N GLY A 458 21.99 7.08 29.54
CA GLY A 458 22.45 5.69 29.44
C GLY A 458 21.39 4.68 29.82
N GLU A 459 20.58 4.97 30.83
CA GLU A 459 19.48 4.12 31.26
C GLU A 459 18.30 4.12 30.25
N ILE A 460 17.92 5.29 29.72
CA ILE A 460 16.91 5.42 28.67
C ILE A 460 17.33 4.65 27.42
N ILE A 461 18.59 4.83 26.97
CA ILE A 461 19.12 4.09 25.83
C ILE A 461 19.10 2.58 26.10
N ALA A 462 19.45 2.14 27.31
CA ALA A 462 19.45 0.73 27.66
C ALA A 462 18.03 0.12 27.62
N ILE A 463 17.02 0.80 28.17
CA ILE A 463 15.61 0.35 28.10
C ILE A 463 15.15 0.29 26.64
N THR A 464 15.38 1.34 25.88
CA THR A 464 15.03 1.40 24.46
C THR A 464 15.67 0.24 23.68
N THR A 465 16.97 0.01 23.87
CA THR A 465 17.69 -1.07 23.17
C THR A 465 17.25 -2.47 23.57
N LEU A 466 17.07 -2.71 24.86
CA LEU A 466 16.80 -4.07 25.37
C LEU A 466 15.33 -4.48 25.28
N VAL A 467 14.41 -3.52 25.24
CA VAL A 467 12.99 -3.81 25.37
C VAL A 467 12.18 -3.29 24.20
N GLU A 468 12.30 -2.01 23.86
CA GLU A 468 11.43 -1.39 22.87
C GLU A 468 11.85 -1.76 21.44
N ILE A 469 13.16 -1.77 21.13
CA ILE A 469 13.64 -2.21 19.81
C ILE A 469 13.28 -3.66 19.50
N PRO A 470 13.42 -4.66 20.40
CA PRO A 470 12.91 -6.00 20.17
C PRO A 470 11.41 -6.03 19.82
N GLY A 471 10.57 -5.23 20.50
CA GLY A 471 9.16 -5.07 20.15
C GLY A 471 8.98 -4.53 18.73
N LEU A 472 9.70 -3.44 18.37
CA LEU A 472 9.68 -2.85 17.05
C LEU A 472 10.10 -3.85 15.96
N LEU A 473 11.19 -4.59 16.18
CA LEU A 473 11.67 -5.59 15.23
C LEU A 473 10.73 -6.80 15.09
N LEU A 474 10.09 -7.22 16.18
CA LEU A 474 9.07 -8.27 16.12
C LEU A 474 7.88 -7.82 15.26
N MET A 475 7.40 -6.58 15.45
CA MET A 475 6.32 -6.06 14.60
C MET A 475 6.78 -5.92 13.15
N ALA A 476 7.99 -5.47 12.89
CA ALA A 476 8.54 -5.41 11.53
C ALA A 476 8.52 -6.80 10.85
N TYR A 477 8.91 -7.84 11.59
CA TYR A 477 8.84 -9.23 11.09
C TYR A 477 7.39 -9.67 10.82
N ILE A 478 6.47 -9.42 11.75
CA ILE A 478 5.06 -9.76 11.58
C ILE A 478 4.49 -9.04 10.35
N LEU A 479 4.77 -7.76 10.19
CA LEU A 479 4.31 -6.97 9.06
C LEU A 479 4.94 -7.43 7.73
N ASP A 480 6.21 -7.87 7.73
CA ASP A 480 6.83 -8.46 6.53
C ASP A 480 6.09 -9.74 6.10
N VAL A 481 5.78 -10.62 7.06
CA VAL A 481 4.99 -11.83 6.76
C VAL A 481 3.58 -11.47 6.27
N LEU A 482 2.91 -10.52 6.90
CA LEU A 482 1.57 -10.08 6.50
C LEU A 482 1.57 -9.34 5.15
N SER A 483 2.64 -8.64 4.80
CA SER A 483 2.77 -7.95 3.50
C SER A 483 2.76 -8.92 2.31
N LYS A 484 3.08 -10.20 2.53
CA LYS A 484 3.00 -11.26 1.51
C LYS A 484 1.57 -11.72 1.25
N VAL A 485 0.63 -11.39 2.15
CA VAL A 485 -0.80 -11.64 1.95
C VAL A 485 -1.38 -10.54 1.08
N LYS A 486 -1.90 -10.91 -0.09
CA LYS A 486 -2.37 -10.00 -1.15
C LYS A 486 -3.31 -8.86 -0.68
N ILE A 487 -4.24 -9.16 0.24
CA ILE A 487 -5.20 -8.16 0.76
C ILE A 487 -4.48 -7.12 1.63
N LEU A 488 -3.46 -7.53 2.39
CA LEU A 488 -2.77 -6.69 3.35
C LEU A 488 -1.55 -5.97 2.76
N SER A 489 -1.00 -6.47 1.65
CA SER A 489 0.19 -5.91 0.99
C SER A 489 0.07 -4.42 0.65
N LYS A 490 -1.15 -3.95 0.35
CA LYS A 490 -1.42 -2.54 0.04
C LYS A 490 -1.53 -1.62 1.26
N MET A 491 -1.72 -2.20 2.45
CA MET A 491 -1.88 -1.46 3.71
C MET A 491 -0.60 -1.41 4.53
N ILE A 492 0.41 -2.20 4.15
CA ILE A 492 1.65 -2.41 4.88
C ILE A 492 2.81 -2.09 3.95
N PHE A 493 3.72 -1.24 4.44
CA PHE A 493 4.98 -1.00 3.75
C PHE A 493 6.14 -1.25 4.72
N ILE A 494 7.01 -2.17 4.36
CA ILE A 494 8.21 -2.51 5.14
C ILE A 494 9.43 -2.38 4.24
N SER A 495 10.44 -1.65 4.73
CA SER A 495 11.76 -1.57 4.12
C SER A 495 12.82 -1.43 5.20
N PRO A 496 14.07 -1.84 4.95
CA PRO A 496 15.16 -1.65 5.90
C PRO A 496 15.37 -0.19 6.30
N THR A 497 15.15 0.74 5.36
CA THR A 497 15.21 2.18 5.61
C THR A 497 14.13 2.65 6.57
N LEU A 498 12.88 2.15 6.41
CA LEU A 498 11.78 2.49 7.31
C LEU A 498 12.05 1.98 8.73
N ILE A 499 12.55 0.75 8.87
CA ILE A 499 12.92 0.18 10.18
C ILE A 499 13.98 1.07 10.84
N LEU A 500 15.01 1.46 10.11
CA LEU A 500 16.06 2.33 10.64
C LEU A 500 15.52 3.70 11.05
N VAL A 501 14.67 4.32 10.24
CA VAL A 501 14.01 5.59 10.57
C VAL A 501 13.15 5.45 11.82
N SER A 502 12.40 4.35 11.95
CA SER A 502 11.57 4.08 13.14
C SER A 502 12.43 3.91 14.40
N ILE A 503 13.56 3.21 14.32
CA ILE A 503 14.53 3.06 15.41
C ILE A 503 15.08 4.43 15.83
N LEU A 504 15.50 5.25 14.88
CA LEU A 504 16.02 6.60 15.17
C LEU A 504 14.97 7.49 15.81
N LEU A 505 13.72 7.42 15.34
CA LEU A 505 12.58 8.17 15.89
C LEU A 505 12.34 7.79 17.35
N VAL A 506 12.36 6.51 17.67
CA VAL A 506 12.18 6.00 19.04
C VAL A 506 13.30 6.52 19.95
N TYR A 507 14.57 6.40 19.56
CA TYR A 507 15.67 6.92 20.37
C TYR A 507 15.57 8.42 20.57
N LEU A 508 15.29 9.18 19.50
CA LEU A 508 15.16 10.62 19.57
C LEU A 508 14.04 11.03 20.53
N PHE A 509 12.89 10.38 20.41
CA PHE A 509 11.73 10.67 21.25
C PHE A 509 12.05 10.33 22.72
N ASN A 510 12.56 9.14 22.99
CA ASN A 510 12.85 8.69 24.35
C ASN A 510 13.89 9.57 25.04
N LEU A 511 14.92 10.00 24.33
CA LEU A 511 15.92 10.91 24.88
C LEU A 511 15.33 12.30 25.15
N LEU A 512 14.60 12.88 24.19
CA LEU A 512 14.01 14.21 24.36
C LEU A 512 13.00 14.24 25.50
N PHE A 513 12.02 13.36 25.47
CA PHE A 513 10.94 13.34 26.45
C PHE A 513 11.34 12.65 27.77
N GLY A 514 12.25 11.71 27.72
CA GLY A 514 12.77 11.06 28.92
C GLY A 514 13.65 11.97 29.77
N LEU A 515 14.42 12.87 29.16
CA LEU A 515 15.21 13.84 29.89
C LEU A 515 14.41 15.07 30.35
N PHE A 516 13.22 15.27 29.84
CA PHE A 516 12.37 16.41 30.19
C PHE A 516 12.00 16.49 31.68
N PRO A 517 11.56 15.43 32.36
CA PRO A 517 11.29 15.45 33.80
C PRO A 517 12.57 15.76 34.62
N ILE A 518 13.72 15.27 34.14
CA ILE A 518 14.99 15.48 34.81
C ILE A 518 15.37 16.95 34.77
N TYR A 519 15.18 17.61 33.63
CA TYR A 519 15.48 19.00 33.44
C TYR A 519 14.85 19.91 34.52
N PHE A 520 13.57 19.67 34.85
CA PHE A 520 12.88 20.41 35.89
C PHE A 520 13.35 20.06 37.30
N THR A 521 13.71 18.80 37.55
CA THR A 521 14.13 18.33 38.86
C THR A 521 15.53 18.81 39.22
N VAL A 522 16.47 18.72 38.29
CA VAL A 522 17.88 19.08 38.53
C VAL A 522 18.08 20.59 38.72
N ARG A 523 17.18 21.43 38.22
CA ARG A 523 17.22 22.89 38.42
C ARG A 523 16.81 23.33 39.82
N LYS A 524 16.12 22.47 40.60
CA LYS A 524 15.76 22.77 41.99
C LYS A 524 16.96 22.66 42.91
N ARG A 525 16.91 23.36 44.05
CA ARG A 525 17.95 23.27 45.07
C ARG A 525 17.96 21.86 45.69
N PRO A 526 19.15 21.26 45.99
CA PRO A 526 19.21 19.92 46.59
C PRO A 526 18.38 19.80 47.87
N ALA A 527 18.41 20.82 48.72
CA ALA A 527 17.60 20.87 49.95
C ALA A 527 16.07 20.82 49.65
N GLU A 528 15.63 21.52 48.62
CA GLU A 528 14.22 21.50 48.19
C GLU A 528 13.78 20.15 47.64
N ILE A 529 14.69 19.46 46.93
CA ILE A 529 14.42 18.12 46.42
C ILE A 529 14.28 17.11 47.55
N LEU A 530 15.18 17.18 48.54
CA LEU A 530 15.22 16.23 49.67
C LEU A 530 14.10 16.51 50.65
N SER A 531 13.80 17.79 51.00
CA SER A 531 12.77 18.13 51.97
C SER A 531 11.32 17.79 51.57
N ARG A 532 11.03 17.72 50.29
CA ARG A 532 9.68 17.37 49.81
C ARG A 532 9.32 15.89 49.98
N TYR A 533 10.32 15.04 50.15
CA TYR A 533 10.14 13.57 50.22
C TYR A 533 10.42 12.99 51.59
N ASP A 534 10.70 13.82 52.59
CA ASP A 534 10.85 13.37 53.99
C ASP A 534 9.58 13.55 54.80
N VAL A 535 8.43 13.85 54.13
CA VAL A 535 7.13 14.12 54.80
C VAL A 535 6.10 12.98 54.55
N ASP A 536 6.51 11.87 53.88
CA ASP A 536 5.64 10.70 53.72
C ASP A 536 6.25 9.50 54.44
#